data_a8bdd4c051aa9b250a922c608a8f9fe7
#
_entry.id   a8bdd4c051aa9b250a922c608a8f9fe7
#
_cell.length_a   1.000
_cell.length_b   1.000
_cell.length_c   1.000
_cell.angle_alpha   90.00
_cell.angle_beta   90.00
_cell.angle_gamma   90.00
#
_symmetry.space_group_name_H-M   'P 1'
#
loop_
_entity.id
_entity.type
_entity.pdbx_description
1 polymer ?
#
loop_
_entity_poly.entity_id
_entity_poly.type
_entity_poly.pdbx_seq_one_letter_code
_entity_poly.pdbx_strand_id
1 'polypeptide(L)'
;MSADPAAAPGGDDPRTLELARSLDRVRARIAAAARGSGAAEEPVLVAVTKFFPAADVARLHRLGVRDVGENRDQEAAAKAREVAGLVDGPLTWHFVGQLQSNKAKSVVRYAGWVHSVDRASLVTALGKAVQRHREAVAAGDAAPGPCAEQDLTCLVQVSLDAEERRGGARPEDVVGLAEQIAGTEGLRAGGLMAVAPLGAPPGPAFDRLLELSQRLRRSLPEATAVSAGMSQDL
;
A
#
# COMPACT_ATOMS: atom_id res chain seq x y z
N MET A 1 -29.10 18.06 -21.26
CA MET A 1 -29.41 16.98 -20.29
C MET A 1 -28.24 16.95 -19.31
N SER A 2 -28.44 17.58 -18.17
CA SER A 2 -27.45 17.65 -17.10
C SER A 2 -27.38 16.29 -16.41
N ALA A 3 -26.20 15.71 -16.40
CA ALA A 3 -25.95 14.53 -15.57
C ALA A 3 -25.91 14.98 -14.10
N ASP A 4 -26.77 14.39 -13.30
CA ASP A 4 -26.84 14.59 -11.85
C ASP A 4 -25.56 14.08 -11.18
N PRO A 5 -24.81 14.89 -10.40
CA PRO A 5 -23.63 14.43 -9.75
C PRO A 5 -23.99 13.56 -8.52
N ALA A 6 -23.71 12.26 -8.64
CA ALA A 6 -23.41 11.34 -7.56
C ALA A 6 -24.48 11.16 -6.45
N ALA A 7 -25.57 10.50 -6.78
CA ALA A 7 -26.21 9.65 -5.78
C ALA A 7 -25.23 8.53 -5.41
N ALA A 8 -24.90 8.38 -4.12
CA ALA A 8 -24.07 7.26 -3.64
C ALA A 8 -24.74 5.94 -4.11
N PRO A 9 -24.01 5.06 -4.84
CA PRO A 9 -24.60 3.87 -5.43
C PRO A 9 -25.22 3.00 -4.34
N GLY A 10 -26.53 2.69 -4.48
CA GLY A 10 -27.27 1.84 -3.52
C GLY A 10 -26.66 0.43 -3.41
N GLY A 11 -26.92 -0.26 -2.29
CA GLY A 11 -26.38 -1.61 -2.02
C GLY A 11 -26.76 -2.67 -3.05
N ASP A 12 -27.80 -2.43 -3.87
CA ASP A 12 -28.35 -3.39 -4.84
C ASP A 12 -27.94 -3.12 -6.29
N ASP A 13 -27.03 -2.15 -6.53
CA ASP A 13 -26.57 -1.92 -7.91
C ASP A 13 -25.75 -3.12 -8.42
N PRO A 14 -25.89 -3.51 -9.72
CA PRO A 14 -25.24 -4.70 -10.28
C PRO A 14 -23.72 -4.72 -10.04
N ARG A 15 -23.06 -3.55 -10.05
CA ARG A 15 -21.64 -3.43 -9.82
C ARG A 15 -21.25 -3.73 -8.37
N THR A 16 -22.04 -3.29 -7.41
CA THR A 16 -21.86 -3.63 -5.99
C THR A 16 -21.98 -5.13 -5.76
N LEU A 17 -22.98 -5.78 -6.36
CA LEU A 17 -23.15 -7.24 -6.26
C LEU A 17 -22.00 -8.01 -6.90
N GLU A 18 -21.49 -7.56 -8.05
CA GLU A 18 -20.30 -8.14 -8.68
C GLU A 18 -19.05 -8.07 -7.78
N LEU A 19 -18.80 -6.88 -7.22
CA LEU A 19 -17.70 -6.65 -6.31
C LEU A 19 -17.82 -7.50 -5.03
N ALA A 20 -19.03 -7.59 -4.44
CA ALA A 20 -19.28 -8.41 -3.27
C ALA A 20 -18.93 -9.88 -3.53
N ARG A 21 -19.44 -10.47 -4.62
CA ARG A 21 -19.14 -11.86 -4.98
C ARG A 21 -17.63 -12.10 -5.21
N SER A 22 -16.94 -11.14 -5.82
CA SER A 22 -15.50 -11.23 -6.05
C SER A 22 -14.71 -11.14 -4.76
N LEU A 23 -15.10 -10.23 -3.88
CA LEU A 23 -14.49 -10.04 -2.57
C LEU A 23 -14.68 -11.27 -1.68
N ASP A 24 -15.88 -11.88 -1.66
CA ASP A 24 -16.16 -13.09 -0.90
C ASP A 24 -15.27 -14.26 -1.35
N ARG A 25 -15.10 -14.43 -2.68
CA ARG A 25 -14.18 -15.46 -3.21
C ARG A 25 -12.73 -15.25 -2.76
N VAL A 26 -12.23 -14.01 -2.80
CA VAL A 26 -10.87 -13.69 -2.39
C VAL A 26 -10.69 -13.90 -0.90
N ARG A 27 -11.61 -13.40 -0.07
CA ARG A 27 -11.60 -13.59 1.38
C ARG A 27 -11.65 -15.07 1.78
N ALA A 28 -12.48 -15.87 1.12
CA ALA A 28 -12.54 -17.31 1.37
C ALA A 28 -11.21 -18.01 1.06
N ARG A 29 -10.50 -17.61 0.00
CA ARG A 29 -9.17 -18.15 -0.34
C ARG A 29 -8.12 -17.75 0.69
N ILE A 30 -8.09 -16.46 1.10
CA ILE A 30 -7.18 -15.97 2.14
C ILE A 30 -7.40 -16.73 3.45
N ALA A 31 -8.65 -16.85 3.90
CA ALA A 31 -8.98 -17.57 5.12
C ALA A 31 -8.62 -19.06 5.04
N ALA A 32 -8.81 -19.71 3.89
CA ALA A 32 -8.41 -21.10 3.70
C ALA A 32 -6.88 -21.27 3.76
N ALA A 33 -6.12 -20.37 3.12
CA ALA A 33 -4.66 -20.39 3.15
C ALA A 33 -4.11 -20.11 4.57
N ALA A 34 -4.67 -19.14 5.29
CA ALA A 34 -4.28 -18.83 6.66
C ALA A 34 -4.49 -20.01 7.60
N ARG A 35 -5.65 -20.68 7.51
CA ARG A 35 -5.89 -21.92 8.29
C ARG A 35 -4.92 -23.04 7.93
N GLY A 36 -4.62 -23.20 6.65
CA GLY A 36 -3.69 -24.25 6.17
C GLY A 36 -2.24 -24.03 6.61
N SER A 37 -1.82 -22.77 6.78
CA SER A 37 -0.46 -22.41 7.23
C SER A 37 -0.28 -22.35 8.74
N GLY A 38 -1.37 -22.44 9.52
CA GLY A 38 -1.32 -22.23 10.97
C GLY A 38 -0.99 -20.79 11.38
N ALA A 39 -1.23 -19.82 10.49
CA ALA A 39 -1.02 -18.41 10.79
C ALA A 39 -1.90 -17.97 11.97
N ALA A 40 -1.33 -17.20 12.91
CA ALA A 40 -2.05 -16.69 14.06
C ALA A 40 -3.11 -15.63 13.68
N GLU A 41 -2.87 -14.91 12.58
CA GLU A 41 -3.77 -13.87 12.06
C GLU A 41 -3.95 -14.04 10.55
N GLU A 42 -5.13 -13.65 10.06
CA GLU A 42 -5.37 -13.60 8.62
C GLU A 42 -4.62 -12.40 7.99
N PRO A 43 -4.07 -12.58 6.77
CA PRO A 43 -3.47 -11.47 6.03
C PRO A 43 -4.48 -10.36 5.75
N VAL A 44 -4.04 -9.11 5.84
CA VAL A 44 -4.83 -7.95 5.44
C VAL A 44 -4.93 -7.90 3.92
N LEU A 45 -6.16 -7.81 3.41
CA LEU A 45 -6.41 -7.64 1.98
C LEU A 45 -6.27 -6.17 1.59
N VAL A 46 -5.26 -5.84 0.80
CA VAL A 46 -5.14 -4.55 0.13
C VAL A 46 -5.78 -4.66 -1.26
N ALA A 47 -6.94 -4.04 -1.45
CA ALA A 47 -7.63 -4.04 -2.74
C ALA A 47 -6.98 -3.01 -3.69
N VAL A 48 -6.27 -3.48 -4.71
CA VAL A 48 -5.61 -2.60 -5.70
C VAL A 48 -6.64 -2.10 -6.70
N THR A 49 -6.92 -0.79 -6.65
CA THR A 49 -8.02 -0.12 -7.39
C THR A 49 -7.54 0.71 -8.58
N LYS A 50 -6.28 0.53 -9.02
CA LYS A 50 -5.79 1.14 -10.26
C LYS A 50 -6.73 0.87 -11.42
N PHE A 51 -6.96 1.87 -12.26
CA PHE A 51 -7.88 1.84 -13.42
C PHE A 51 -9.37 1.81 -13.09
N PHE A 52 -9.77 1.69 -11.82
CA PHE A 52 -11.17 1.72 -11.40
C PHE A 52 -11.54 3.09 -10.82
N PRO A 53 -12.80 3.55 -10.98
CA PRO A 53 -13.24 4.86 -10.52
C PRO A 53 -13.36 4.93 -8.98
N ALA A 54 -13.41 6.14 -8.44
CA ALA A 54 -13.63 6.41 -7.02
C ALA A 54 -14.92 5.76 -6.48
N ALA A 55 -15.97 5.69 -7.31
CA ALA A 55 -17.21 5.01 -6.95
C ALA A 55 -17.01 3.52 -6.61
N ASP A 56 -16.06 2.82 -7.26
CA ASP A 56 -15.76 1.42 -6.92
C ASP A 56 -15.01 1.31 -5.59
N VAL A 57 -14.17 2.28 -5.25
CA VAL A 57 -13.54 2.37 -3.91
C VAL A 57 -14.61 2.57 -2.84
N ALA A 58 -15.58 3.46 -3.08
CA ALA A 58 -16.70 3.69 -2.15
C ALA A 58 -17.58 2.43 -1.99
N ARG A 59 -17.80 1.66 -3.07
CA ARG A 59 -18.48 0.37 -3.00
C ARG A 59 -17.71 -0.64 -2.15
N LEU A 60 -16.40 -0.78 -2.39
CA LEU A 60 -15.52 -1.67 -1.62
C LEU A 60 -15.51 -1.28 -0.15
N HIS A 61 -15.45 0.02 0.17
CA HIS A 61 -15.52 0.50 1.55
C HIS A 61 -16.82 0.09 2.25
N ARG A 62 -17.99 0.21 1.58
CA ARG A 62 -19.27 -0.29 2.11
C ARG A 62 -19.29 -1.81 2.31
N LEU A 63 -18.57 -2.56 1.48
CA LEU A 63 -18.36 -4.01 1.60
C LEU A 63 -17.30 -4.39 2.65
N GLY A 64 -16.84 -3.41 3.45
CA GLY A 64 -15.93 -3.65 4.56
C GLY A 64 -14.44 -3.69 4.19
N VAL A 65 -14.04 -3.27 2.98
CA VAL A 65 -12.63 -3.05 2.64
C VAL A 65 -12.15 -1.77 3.33
N ARG A 66 -11.00 -1.83 3.95
CA ARG A 66 -10.38 -0.68 4.65
C ARG A 66 -9.02 -0.30 4.09
N ASP A 67 -8.45 -1.13 3.24
CA ASP A 67 -7.12 -0.97 2.68
C ASP A 67 -7.19 -1.02 1.16
N VAL A 68 -6.79 0.06 0.49
CA VAL A 68 -6.83 0.18 -0.98
C VAL A 68 -5.47 0.56 -1.53
N GLY A 69 -5.11 -0.02 -2.67
CA GLY A 69 -3.80 0.15 -3.29
C GLY A 69 -3.86 0.89 -4.63
N GLU A 70 -2.90 1.79 -4.85
CA GLU A 70 -2.73 2.53 -6.09
C GLU A 70 -1.28 2.50 -6.57
N ASN A 71 -1.08 2.58 -7.89
CA ASN A 71 0.26 2.49 -8.48
C ASN A 71 0.70 3.74 -9.26
N ARG A 72 -0.17 4.74 -9.44
CA ARG A 72 0.13 5.99 -10.15
C ARG A 72 -0.33 7.18 -9.32
N ASP A 73 0.63 8.01 -8.87
CA ASP A 73 0.37 9.12 -7.97
C ASP A 73 -0.70 10.09 -8.47
N GLN A 74 -0.67 10.48 -9.74
CA GLN A 74 -1.63 11.45 -10.28
C GLN A 74 -3.07 10.95 -10.22
N GLU A 75 -3.29 9.68 -10.57
CA GLU A 75 -4.60 9.03 -10.50
C GLU A 75 -5.03 8.85 -9.04
N ALA A 76 -4.12 8.39 -8.19
CA ALA A 76 -4.36 8.13 -6.78
C ALA A 76 -4.73 9.40 -5.99
N ALA A 77 -3.98 10.49 -6.18
CA ALA A 77 -4.23 11.74 -5.47
C ALA A 77 -5.57 12.38 -5.85
N ALA A 78 -6.00 12.26 -7.12
CA ALA A 78 -7.32 12.74 -7.56
C ALA A 78 -8.43 11.86 -6.97
N LYS A 79 -8.27 10.53 -7.07
CA LYS A 79 -9.21 9.54 -6.56
C LYS A 79 -9.38 9.63 -5.04
N ALA A 80 -8.29 9.79 -4.27
CA ALA A 80 -8.36 9.92 -2.82
C ALA A 80 -9.19 11.15 -2.39
N ARG A 81 -9.05 12.28 -3.09
CA ARG A 81 -9.87 13.47 -2.83
C ARG A 81 -11.35 13.25 -3.14
N GLU A 82 -11.64 12.58 -4.25
CA GLU A 82 -13.03 12.24 -4.62
C GLU A 82 -13.66 11.27 -3.61
N VAL A 83 -12.93 10.22 -3.23
CA VAL A 83 -13.38 9.21 -2.26
C VAL A 83 -13.63 9.80 -0.88
N ALA A 84 -12.86 10.80 -0.44
CA ALA A 84 -13.06 11.47 0.85
C ALA A 84 -14.45 12.09 1.00
N GLY A 85 -15.11 12.44 -0.11
CA GLY A 85 -16.51 12.91 -0.11
C GLY A 85 -17.56 11.81 -0.29
N LEU A 86 -17.15 10.55 -0.48
CA LEU A 86 -18.02 9.42 -0.78
C LEU A 86 -18.10 8.35 0.31
N VAL A 87 -17.18 8.39 1.28
CA VAL A 87 -17.08 7.39 2.33
C VAL A 87 -17.03 8.04 3.71
N ASP A 88 -17.70 7.40 4.66
CA ASP A 88 -17.65 7.75 6.07
C ASP A 88 -16.82 6.69 6.82
N GLY A 89 -15.78 7.16 7.53
CA GLY A 89 -14.94 6.30 8.35
C GLY A 89 -13.57 5.98 7.72
N PRO A 90 -12.78 5.11 8.37
CA PRO A 90 -11.38 4.91 8.03
C PRO A 90 -11.20 4.21 6.69
N LEU A 91 -10.29 4.71 5.88
CA LEU A 91 -9.79 4.09 4.66
C LEU A 91 -8.29 4.38 4.54
N THR A 92 -7.49 3.34 4.48
CA THR A 92 -6.04 3.44 4.33
C THR A 92 -5.65 3.33 2.87
N TRP A 93 -4.90 4.32 2.39
CA TRP A 93 -4.34 4.29 1.04
C TRP A 93 -2.92 3.75 1.08
N HIS A 94 -2.65 2.75 0.24
CA HIS A 94 -1.36 2.12 0.03
C HIS A 94 -0.83 2.51 -1.35
N PHE A 95 0.36 3.10 -1.40
CA PHE A 95 1.04 3.30 -2.67
C PHE A 95 1.92 2.08 -2.98
N VAL A 96 1.55 1.31 -3.99
CA VAL A 96 2.22 0.03 -4.34
C VAL A 96 3.02 0.10 -5.64
N GLY A 97 2.92 1.21 -6.38
CA GLY A 97 3.67 1.41 -7.62
C GLY A 97 5.08 1.92 -7.38
N GLN A 98 5.92 1.88 -8.41
CA GLN A 98 7.26 2.46 -8.34
C GLN A 98 7.18 3.98 -8.13
N LEU A 99 7.80 4.48 -7.05
CA LEU A 99 7.68 5.87 -6.66
C LEU A 99 8.89 6.71 -7.10
N GLN A 100 8.63 7.73 -7.92
CA GLN A 100 9.61 8.75 -8.23
C GLN A 100 9.76 9.73 -7.06
N SER A 101 10.98 10.13 -6.72
CA SER A 101 11.25 11.01 -5.57
C SER A 101 10.55 12.38 -5.66
N ASN A 102 10.34 12.92 -6.87
CA ASN A 102 9.60 14.17 -7.08
C ASN A 102 8.09 14.07 -6.79
N LYS A 103 7.54 12.85 -6.67
CA LYS A 103 6.15 12.57 -6.33
C LYS A 103 5.92 12.39 -4.82
N ALA A 104 6.98 12.28 -4.03
CA ALA A 104 6.89 12.12 -2.57
C ALA A 104 5.95 13.15 -1.92
N LYS A 105 6.07 14.45 -2.32
CA LYS A 105 5.22 15.54 -1.81
C LYS A 105 3.72 15.37 -2.07
N SER A 106 3.35 14.61 -3.09
CA SER A 106 1.95 14.31 -3.39
C SER A 106 1.48 13.09 -2.60
N VAL A 107 2.27 12.01 -2.59
CA VAL A 107 1.92 10.74 -1.95
C VAL A 107 1.67 10.90 -0.44
N VAL A 108 2.48 11.68 0.28
CA VAL A 108 2.34 11.87 1.74
C VAL A 108 1.03 12.56 2.16
N ARG A 109 0.30 13.16 1.22
CA ARG A 109 -0.98 13.83 1.50
C ARG A 109 -2.15 12.86 1.63
N TYR A 110 -2.05 11.66 1.02
CA TYR A 110 -3.15 10.70 1.00
C TYR A 110 -2.75 9.29 1.45
N ALA A 111 -1.50 8.87 1.24
CA ALA A 111 -1.06 7.52 1.56
C ALA A 111 -0.57 7.41 3.01
N GLY A 112 -1.05 6.38 3.71
CA GLY A 112 -0.50 5.96 5.02
C GLY A 112 0.65 4.95 4.86
N TRP A 113 0.74 4.30 3.68
CA TRP A 113 1.73 3.27 3.38
C TRP A 113 2.36 3.47 2.00
N VAL A 114 3.68 3.29 1.92
CA VAL A 114 4.43 3.20 0.67
C VAL A 114 5.17 1.86 0.65
N HIS A 115 4.81 0.99 -0.31
CA HIS A 115 5.35 -0.36 -0.39
C HIS A 115 6.61 -0.48 -1.26
N SER A 116 7.00 0.59 -1.94
CA SER A 116 7.97 0.57 -3.04
C SER A 116 9.25 1.37 -2.74
N VAL A 117 9.68 1.38 -1.48
CA VAL A 117 10.93 2.07 -1.12
C VAL A 117 12.10 1.17 -1.48
N ASP A 118 12.90 1.58 -2.46
CA ASP A 118 13.99 0.77 -3.03
C ASP A 118 15.37 1.45 -2.99
N ARG A 119 15.46 2.70 -2.52
CA ARG A 119 16.71 3.48 -2.53
C ARG A 119 16.72 4.61 -1.49
N ALA A 120 17.92 4.95 -1.02
CA ALA A 120 18.19 5.97 -0.03
C ALA A 120 17.66 7.38 -0.41
N SER A 121 17.75 7.74 -1.70
CA SER A 121 17.25 9.03 -2.18
C SER A 121 15.74 9.17 -2.06
N LEU A 122 14.98 8.06 -2.16
CA LEU A 122 13.55 8.06 -1.95
C LEU A 122 13.19 8.20 -0.47
N VAL A 123 13.92 7.54 0.43
CA VAL A 123 13.76 7.71 1.89
C VAL A 123 13.93 9.18 2.28
N THR A 124 15.02 9.81 1.83
CA THR A 124 15.27 11.24 2.06
C THR A 124 14.16 12.13 1.52
N ALA A 125 13.64 11.82 0.32
CA ALA A 125 12.56 12.59 -0.30
C ALA A 125 11.25 12.46 0.48
N LEU A 126 10.92 11.25 0.96
CA LEU A 126 9.72 10.99 1.75
C LEU A 126 9.78 11.69 3.11
N GLY A 127 10.88 11.57 3.86
CA GLY A 127 11.05 12.26 5.14
C GLY A 127 10.88 13.77 5.02
N LYS A 128 11.59 14.39 4.05
CA LYS A 128 11.41 15.83 3.77
C LYS A 128 9.98 16.19 3.36
N ALA A 129 9.29 15.32 2.64
CA ALA A 129 7.92 15.56 2.21
C ALA A 129 6.94 15.49 3.39
N VAL A 130 7.09 14.52 4.30
CA VAL A 130 6.26 14.42 5.52
C VAL A 130 6.44 15.65 6.39
N GLN A 131 7.67 16.08 6.67
CA GLN A 131 7.93 17.27 7.49
C GLN A 131 7.28 18.52 6.90
N ARG A 132 7.49 18.79 5.61
CA ARG A 132 6.87 19.93 4.93
C ARG A 132 5.35 19.86 4.91
N HIS A 133 4.79 18.65 4.82
CA HIS A 133 3.33 18.48 4.89
C HIS A 133 2.82 18.83 6.29
N ARG A 134 3.47 18.37 7.36
CA ARG A 134 3.15 18.70 8.76
C ARG A 134 3.24 20.20 9.02
N GLU A 135 4.31 20.84 8.56
CA GLU A 135 4.48 22.32 8.64
C GLU A 135 3.34 23.06 7.93
N ALA A 136 2.98 22.66 6.70
CA ALA A 136 1.91 23.27 5.93
C ALA A 136 0.54 23.08 6.59
N VAL A 137 0.27 21.92 7.17
CA VAL A 137 -0.97 21.65 7.93
C VAL A 137 -1.02 22.51 9.19
N ALA A 138 0.08 22.60 9.94
CA ALA A 138 0.17 23.44 11.13
C ALA A 138 -0.01 24.93 10.84
N ALA A 139 0.44 25.39 9.66
CA ALA A 139 0.26 26.76 9.19
C ALA A 139 -1.15 27.03 8.60
N GLY A 140 -1.98 25.99 8.40
CA GLY A 140 -3.28 26.10 7.74
C GLY A 140 -3.22 26.18 6.20
N ASP A 141 -2.04 25.97 5.62
CA ASP A 141 -1.80 26.04 4.17
C ASP A 141 -2.13 24.72 3.43
N ALA A 142 -2.37 23.64 4.16
CA ALA A 142 -2.74 22.34 3.61
C ALA A 142 -3.81 21.64 4.46
N ALA A 143 -4.68 20.87 3.79
CA ALA A 143 -5.59 19.97 4.48
C ALA A 143 -4.83 18.83 5.18
N PRO A 144 -5.25 18.38 6.37
CA PRO A 144 -4.64 17.25 7.04
C PRO A 144 -4.81 15.97 6.21
N GLY A 145 -3.76 15.15 6.21
CA GLY A 145 -3.74 13.83 5.60
C GLY A 145 -3.18 12.82 6.60
N PRO A 146 -3.06 11.53 6.26
CA PRO A 146 -2.59 10.50 7.18
C PRO A 146 -1.24 10.85 7.85
N CYS A 147 -0.32 11.45 7.08
CA CYS A 147 1.02 11.80 7.56
C CYS A 147 1.08 13.09 8.40
N ALA A 148 -0.04 13.78 8.61
CA ALA A 148 -0.08 14.96 9.49
C ALA A 148 0.17 14.57 10.95
N GLU A 149 -0.43 13.46 11.40
CA GLU A 149 -0.37 13.01 12.79
C GLU A 149 0.38 11.69 12.98
N GLN A 150 0.46 10.87 11.92
CA GLN A 150 1.09 9.56 11.97
C GLN A 150 2.33 9.51 11.07
N ASP A 151 3.27 8.63 11.40
CA ASP A 151 4.41 8.38 10.54
C ASP A 151 3.99 7.57 9.31
N LEU A 152 4.56 7.93 8.16
CA LEU A 152 4.38 7.19 6.92
C LEU A 152 5.03 5.82 7.06
N THR A 153 4.24 4.77 6.94
CA THR A 153 4.78 3.41 6.94
C THR A 153 5.40 3.08 5.59
N CYS A 154 6.67 2.73 5.61
CA CYS A 154 7.46 2.40 4.44
C CYS A 154 7.87 0.93 4.48
N LEU A 155 7.59 0.20 3.39
CA LEU A 155 8.13 -1.13 3.18
C LEU A 155 9.30 -1.04 2.18
N VAL A 156 10.36 -1.78 2.46
CA VAL A 156 11.46 -1.93 1.50
C VAL A 156 11.02 -2.90 0.41
N GLN A 157 10.94 -2.42 -0.82
CA GLN A 157 10.73 -3.29 -1.97
C GLN A 157 12.02 -4.03 -2.28
N VAL A 158 11.96 -5.36 -2.31
CA VAL A 158 13.11 -6.24 -2.58
C VAL A 158 13.03 -6.76 -4.01
N SER A 159 14.14 -6.72 -4.74
CA SER A 159 14.29 -7.43 -6.00
C SER A 159 14.57 -8.90 -5.73
N LEU A 160 13.66 -9.77 -6.15
CA LEU A 160 13.80 -11.24 -6.07
C LEU A 160 14.17 -11.85 -7.43
N ASP A 161 14.24 -11.03 -8.46
CA ASP A 161 14.65 -11.43 -9.81
C ASP A 161 16.17 -11.32 -9.96
N ALA A 162 16.79 -12.28 -10.67
CA ALA A 162 18.18 -12.18 -11.10
C ALA A 162 18.40 -11.06 -12.14
N GLU A 163 17.31 -10.63 -12.80
CA GLU A 163 17.30 -9.53 -13.76
C GLU A 163 16.63 -8.30 -13.13
N GLU A 164 17.36 -7.19 -13.05
CA GLU A 164 16.95 -5.91 -12.40
C GLU A 164 15.77 -5.18 -13.10
N ARG A 165 14.85 -5.90 -13.74
CA ARG A 165 13.81 -5.31 -14.60
C ARG A 165 12.65 -4.63 -13.87
N ARG A 166 12.46 -4.88 -12.55
CA ARG A 166 11.25 -4.43 -11.84
C ARG A 166 11.49 -3.44 -10.71
N GLY A 167 12.71 -2.97 -10.53
CA GLY A 167 13.09 -2.18 -9.38
C GLY A 167 13.12 -3.04 -8.09
N GLY A 168 13.50 -2.41 -7.00
CA GLY A 168 13.68 -3.05 -5.71
C GLY A 168 15.15 -3.00 -5.27
N ALA A 169 15.35 -2.93 -3.95
CA ALA A 169 16.65 -3.02 -3.33
C ALA A 169 17.24 -4.44 -3.48
N ARG A 170 18.54 -4.56 -3.53
CA ARG A 170 19.20 -5.86 -3.48
C ARG A 170 19.00 -6.48 -2.09
N PRO A 171 18.95 -7.81 -1.97
CA PRO A 171 18.79 -8.49 -0.68
C PRO A 171 19.82 -8.08 0.39
N GLU A 172 21.03 -7.75 -0.01
CA GLU A 172 22.09 -7.29 0.87
C GLU A 172 21.88 -5.86 1.39
N ASP A 173 21.19 -5.00 0.66
CA ASP A 173 20.95 -3.59 1.01
C ASP A 173 19.70 -3.38 1.88
N VAL A 174 18.85 -4.40 2.03
CA VAL A 174 17.53 -4.33 2.68
C VAL A 174 17.62 -3.80 4.10
N VAL A 175 18.53 -4.34 4.91
CA VAL A 175 18.64 -3.96 6.34
C VAL A 175 19.08 -2.50 6.46
N GLY A 176 20.13 -2.10 5.74
CA GLY A 176 20.62 -0.72 5.78
C GLY A 176 19.58 0.31 5.30
N LEU A 177 18.78 -0.05 4.28
CA LEU A 177 17.71 0.83 3.80
C LEU A 177 16.56 0.92 4.83
N ALA A 178 16.21 -0.18 5.48
CA ALA A 178 15.18 -0.18 6.53
C ALA A 178 15.63 0.59 7.78
N GLU A 179 16.91 0.49 8.17
CA GLU A 179 17.50 1.27 9.25
C GLU A 179 17.50 2.78 8.92
N GLN A 180 17.77 3.14 7.66
CA GLN A 180 17.65 4.53 7.22
C GLN A 180 16.20 5.03 7.29
N ILE A 181 15.21 4.22 6.91
CA ILE A 181 13.80 4.57 7.07
C ILE A 181 13.49 4.79 8.57
N ALA A 182 13.87 3.87 9.44
CA ALA A 182 13.63 3.94 10.88
C ALA A 182 14.31 5.16 11.54
N GLY A 183 15.49 5.56 11.04
CA GLY A 183 16.21 6.75 11.50
C GLY A 183 15.73 8.08 10.88
N THR A 184 14.75 8.05 9.97
CA THR A 184 14.22 9.26 9.32
C THR A 184 12.94 9.71 10.00
N GLU A 185 12.93 10.93 10.56
CA GLU A 185 11.76 11.50 11.21
C GLU A 185 10.54 11.55 10.28
N GLY A 186 9.38 11.14 10.81
CA GLY A 186 8.12 11.05 10.07
C GLY A 186 7.97 9.78 9.24
N LEU A 187 8.95 8.87 9.26
CA LEU A 187 8.85 7.58 8.60
C LEU A 187 8.93 6.43 9.61
N ARG A 188 8.24 5.34 9.30
CA ARG A 188 8.29 4.08 10.05
C ARG A 188 8.68 2.93 9.11
N ALA A 189 9.70 2.17 9.49
CA ALA A 189 10.07 0.95 8.79
C ALA A 189 9.05 -0.15 9.13
N GLY A 190 8.13 -0.43 8.21
CA GLY A 190 7.04 -1.40 8.42
C GLY A 190 7.44 -2.84 8.12
N GLY A 191 8.42 -3.06 7.25
CA GLY A 191 8.83 -4.39 6.80
C GLY A 191 9.23 -4.44 5.33
N LEU A 192 8.88 -5.52 4.65
CA LEU A 192 9.30 -5.80 3.26
C LEU A 192 8.12 -5.93 2.30
N MET A 193 8.40 -5.65 1.04
CA MET A 193 7.49 -5.97 -0.08
C MET A 193 8.27 -6.62 -1.21
N ALA A 194 7.64 -7.59 -1.88
CA ALA A 194 8.15 -8.08 -3.15
C ALA A 194 7.03 -8.50 -4.11
N VAL A 195 7.37 -8.46 -5.39
CA VAL A 195 6.55 -9.00 -6.47
C VAL A 195 7.24 -10.27 -6.97
N ALA A 196 6.51 -11.37 -7.04
CA ALA A 196 7.04 -12.62 -7.54
C ALA A 196 7.45 -12.51 -9.03
N PRO A 197 8.50 -13.22 -9.47
CA PRO A 197 8.93 -13.24 -10.86
C PRO A 197 7.81 -13.69 -11.80
N LEU A 198 7.68 -13.03 -12.96
CA LEU A 198 6.70 -13.44 -13.97
C LEU A 198 7.09 -14.79 -14.60
N GLY A 199 6.10 -15.67 -14.71
CA GLY A 199 6.30 -16.96 -15.38
C GLY A 199 7.01 -18.02 -14.54
N ALA A 200 7.30 -17.73 -13.27
CA ALA A 200 7.83 -18.68 -12.31
C ALA A 200 6.82 -18.95 -11.18
N PRO A 201 6.85 -20.13 -10.54
CA PRO A 201 6.05 -20.38 -9.35
C PRO A 201 6.38 -19.36 -8.26
N PRO A 202 5.38 -18.73 -7.60
CA PRO A 202 5.63 -17.67 -6.63
C PRO A 202 6.21 -18.17 -5.29
N GLY A 203 5.99 -19.43 -4.93
CA GLY A 203 6.40 -20.01 -3.64
C GLY A 203 7.87 -19.76 -3.28
N PRO A 204 8.85 -20.17 -4.11
CA PRO A 204 10.26 -19.95 -3.81
C PRO A 204 10.64 -18.47 -3.63
N ALA A 205 9.97 -17.55 -4.33
CA ALA A 205 10.18 -16.12 -4.15
C ALA A 205 9.65 -15.63 -2.81
N PHE A 206 8.49 -16.13 -2.40
CA PHE A 206 7.90 -15.79 -1.11
C PHE A 206 8.67 -16.40 0.07
N ASP A 207 9.22 -17.61 -0.07
CA ASP A 207 10.10 -18.20 0.93
C ASP A 207 11.35 -17.33 1.16
N ARG A 208 12.00 -16.87 0.07
CA ARG A 208 13.14 -15.95 0.16
C ARG A 208 12.75 -14.62 0.81
N LEU A 209 11.58 -14.08 0.49
CA LEU A 209 11.08 -12.85 1.12
C LEU A 209 10.88 -13.04 2.63
N LEU A 210 10.34 -14.18 3.04
CA LEU A 210 10.15 -14.52 4.45
C LEU A 210 11.49 -14.62 5.19
N GLU A 211 12.49 -15.29 4.61
CA GLU A 211 13.84 -15.35 5.17
C GLU A 211 14.46 -13.96 5.36
N LEU A 212 14.32 -13.09 4.37
CA LEU A 212 14.77 -11.71 4.46
C LEU A 212 14.02 -10.92 5.54
N SER A 213 12.71 -11.12 5.67
CA SER A 213 11.91 -10.52 6.73
C SER A 213 12.39 -10.97 8.12
N GLN A 214 12.65 -12.27 8.30
CA GLN A 214 13.21 -12.79 9.56
C GLN A 214 14.59 -12.22 9.87
N ARG A 215 15.43 -12.04 8.85
CA ARG A 215 16.73 -11.38 9.00
C ARG A 215 16.56 -9.90 9.40
N LEU A 216 15.67 -9.17 8.74
CA LEU A 216 15.37 -7.76 9.05
C LEU A 216 14.92 -7.58 10.50
N ARG A 217 14.01 -8.44 10.98
CA ARG A 217 13.47 -8.40 12.35
C ARG A 217 14.49 -8.62 13.45
N ARG A 218 15.69 -9.12 13.15
CA ARG A 218 16.79 -9.19 14.13
C ARG A 218 17.38 -7.82 14.43
N SER A 219 17.39 -6.90 13.45
CA SER A 219 17.86 -5.52 13.60
C SER A 219 16.72 -4.57 13.95
N LEU A 220 15.54 -4.78 13.35
CA LEU A 220 14.34 -3.95 13.52
C LEU A 220 13.14 -4.83 13.87
N PRO A 221 12.93 -5.21 15.16
CA PRO A 221 11.86 -6.14 15.58
C PRO A 221 10.46 -5.69 15.19
N GLU A 222 10.22 -4.37 15.09
CA GLU A 222 8.93 -3.78 14.72
C GLU A 222 8.61 -3.85 13.22
N ALA A 223 9.62 -4.15 12.36
CA ALA A 223 9.45 -4.24 10.92
C ALA A 223 8.87 -5.61 10.51
N THR A 224 7.63 -5.89 10.89
CA THR A 224 7.00 -7.21 10.80
C THR A 224 6.20 -7.45 9.54
N ALA A 225 5.77 -6.40 8.83
CA ALA A 225 4.89 -6.53 7.69
C ALA A 225 5.59 -7.18 6.48
N VAL A 226 4.89 -8.09 5.83
CA VAL A 226 5.29 -8.68 4.55
C VAL A 226 4.18 -8.43 3.55
N SER A 227 4.45 -7.64 2.53
CA SER A 227 3.52 -7.35 1.44
C SER A 227 3.91 -8.17 0.22
N ALA A 228 3.06 -9.10 -0.18
CA ALA A 228 3.31 -9.99 -1.30
C ALA A 228 2.00 -10.44 -1.94
N GLY A 229 2.09 -11.02 -3.12
CA GLY A 229 0.95 -11.56 -3.85
C GLY A 229 0.27 -10.55 -4.76
N MET A 230 -0.29 -11.08 -5.83
CA MET A 230 -1.11 -10.38 -6.82
C MET A 230 -2.32 -11.26 -7.15
N SER A 231 -3.27 -10.75 -7.95
CA SER A 231 -4.49 -11.49 -8.33
C SER A 231 -4.23 -12.88 -8.95
N GLN A 232 -3.04 -13.10 -9.52
CA GLN A 232 -2.66 -14.37 -10.12
C GLN A 232 -1.98 -15.34 -9.13
N ASP A 233 -1.55 -14.84 -7.98
CA ASP A 233 -0.79 -15.59 -6.96
C ASP A 233 -1.70 -16.07 -5.81
N LEU A 234 -2.98 -15.71 -5.88
CA LEU A 234 -3.98 -16.07 -4.87
C LEU A 234 -4.49 -17.50 -5.06
#